data_22608c4a3e0df9db4652a28520aa90a4
#
_entry.id   22608c4a3e0df9db4652a28520aa90a4
#
_cell.length_a   1.000
_cell.length_b   1.000
_cell.length_c   1.000
_cell.angle_alpha   90.00
_cell.angle_beta   90.00
_cell.angle_gamma   90.00
#
_symmetry.space_group_name_H-M   'P 1'
#
loop_
_entity.id
_entity.type
_entity.pdbx_description
1 polymer ?
#
loop_
_entity_poly.entity_id
_entity_poly.type
_entity_poly.pdbx_seq_one_letter_code
_entity_poly.pdbx_strand_id
1 'polypeptide(L)'
;MKKSFLAIILLFSIFSSCKPEIKVNEKQEYLRWVGDIEQNEQIDELEFKVCNGDDKILQYFNLGKGPTYSGEKSRVLNTFKTNYKPRRDKKENGLIRIRFIVNCEGKAGRFRVLQSDFDYQEKEFNKEIVSQLLNITKGIENWDVFKRNEMPIDYYMYLIFKITDGQLTEILP
;
A
#
# COMPACT_ATOMS: atom_id res chain seq x y z
N MET A 1 29.35 45.87 53.94
CA MET A 1 29.71 45.39 52.62
C MET A 1 29.65 43.87 52.44
N LYS A 2 29.37 43.01 53.46
CA LYS A 2 29.29 41.54 53.30
C LYS A 2 27.87 40.97 53.01
N LYS A 3 26.83 41.77 53.12
CA LYS A 3 25.43 41.33 52.85
C LYS A 3 25.00 41.48 51.38
N SER A 4 25.72 42.28 50.60
CA SER A 4 25.37 42.49 49.18
C SER A 4 25.91 41.41 48.25
N PHE A 5 26.94 40.68 48.67
CA PHE A 5 27.57 39.62 47.84
C PHE A 5 26.79 38.29 47.91
N LEU A 6 26.02 38.07 48.98
CA LEU A 6 25.25 36.84 49.15
C LEU A 6 23.96 36.85 48.28
N ALA A 7 23.42 38.05 48.02
CA ALA A 7 22.21 38.23 47.19
C ALA A 7 22.47 37.98 45.70
N ILE A 8 23.70 38.25 45.22
CA ILE A 8 24.07 38.05 43.82
C ILE A 8 24.30 36.58 43.45
N ILE A 9 24.74 35.76 44.42
CA ILE A 9 24.97 34.32 44.21
C ILE A 9 23.63 33.55 44.14
N LEU A 10 22.58 34.04 44.82
CA LEU A 10 21.26 33.39 44.81
C LEU A 10 20.46 33.64 43.54
N LEU A 11 20.81 34.66 42.77
CA LEU A 11 20.10 34.97 41.50
C LEU A 11 20.66 34.19 40.29
N PHE A 12 21.81 33.51 40.42
CA PHE A 12 22.43 32.80 39.30
C PHE A 12 22.03 31.32 39.19
N SER A 13 21.29 30.78 40.18
CA SER A 13 20.88 29.37 40.24
C SER A 13 19.53 29.04 39.63
N ILE A 14 18.83 30.04 39.00
CA ILE A 14 17.47 29.83 38.46
C ILE A 14 17.45 29.56 36.96
N PHE A 15 18.60 29.58 36.26
CA PHE A 15 18.67 29.28 34.83
C PHE A 15 19.14 27.85 34.53
N SER A 16 18.77 26.87 35.39
CA SER A 16 18.77 25.48 34.95
C SER A 16 17.55 25.26 34.03
N SER A 17 17.66 25.78 32.83
CA SER A 17 16.72 25.49 31.77
C SER A 17 16.72 24.00 31.50
N CYS A 18 15.73 23.28 32.01
CA CYS A 18 15.36 22.00 31.47
C CYS A 18 15.10 22.16 29.99
N LYS A 19 16.05 21.76 29.16
CA LYS A 19 15.76 21.49 27.74
C LYS A 19 14.79 20.31 27.75
N PRO A 20 13.56 20.46 27.23
CA PRO A 20 12.73 19.29 27.00
C PRO A 20 13.51 18.41 26.01
N GLU A 21 13.89 17.21 26.39
CA GLU A 21 14.24 16.17 25.44
C GLU A 21 13.00 15.99 24.54
N ILE A 22 13.07 16.53 23.35
CA ILE A 22 12.15 16.17 22.29
C ILE A 22 12.48 14.71 22.01
N LYS A 23 11.71 13.81 22.62
CA LYS A 23 11.66 12.43 22.17
C LYS A 23 11.22 12.52 20.72
N VAL A 24 12.18 12.40 19.81
CA VAL A 24 11.89 12.13 18.40
C VAL A 24 11.12 10.82 18.46
N ASN A 25 9.80 10.89 18.34
CA ASN A 25 8.99 9.72 18.08
C ASN A 25 9.62 9.07 16.87
N GLU A 26 10.16 7.87 17.03
CA GLU A 26 10.48 7.03 15.88
C GLU A 26 9.25 7.08 14.98
N LYS A 27 9.49 7.58 13.79
CA LYS A 27 8.45 7.82 12.79
C LYS A 27 7.80 6.47 12.57
N GLN A 28 6.61 6.26 13.15
CA GLN A 28 5.84 5.06 12.94
C GLN A 28 5.65 4.95 11.43
N GLU A 29 6.26 3.95 10.83
CA GLU A 29 6.26 3.77 9.38
C GLU A 29 4.83 3.39 8.98
N TYR A 30 4.09 4.35 8.46
CA TYR A 30 2.73 4.12 8.00
C TYR A 30 2.74 3.15 6.82
N LEU A 31 1.87 2.16 6.86
CA LEU A 31 1.57 1.36 5.68
C LEU A 31 1.20 2.29 4.52
N ARG A 32 2.01 2.30 3.47
CA ARG A 32 1.76 3.15 2.31
C ARG A 32 0.64 2.56 1.45
N TRP A 33 -0.58 2.92 1.78
CA TRP A 33 -1.77 2.55 1.01
C TRP A 33 -1.89 3.31 -0.32
N VAL A 34 -1.18 4.43 -0.43
CA VAL A 34 -1.14 5.32 -1.60
C VAL A 34 0.30 5.79 -1.82
N GLY A 35 0.60 6.33 -2.99
CA GLY A 35 1.92 6.84 -3.33
C GLY A 35 2.61 6.00 -4.41
N ASP A 36 3.83 6.35 -4.73
CA ASP A 36 4.55 5.76 -5.83
C ASP A 36 5.02 4.34 -5.54
N ILE A 37 5.08 3.51 -6.57
CA ILE A 37 5.66 2.18 -6.55
C ILE A 37 6.97 2.25 -7.34
N GLU A 38 8.06 2.43 -6.61
CA GLU A 38 9.39 2.42 -7.20
C GLU A 38 9.73 1.03 -7.75
N GLN A 39 10.49 0.99 -8.83
CA GLN A 39 10.98 -0.27 -9.37
C GLN A 39 11.99 -0.91 -8.43
N ASN A 40 11.87 -2.22 -8.24
CA ASN A 40 12.79 -3.01 -7.45
C ASN A 40 13.23 -4.23 -8.28
N GLU A 41 14.48 -4.22 -8.73
CA GLU A 41 15.04 -5.26 -9.60
C GLU A 41 15.05 -6.66 -9.00
N GLN A 42 14.93 -6.77 -7.66
CA GLN A 42 14.92 -8.07 -6.97
C GLN A 42 13.56 -8.78 -7.01
N ILE A 43 12.47 -8.01 -7.17
CA ILE A 43 11.10 -8.55 -7.06
C ILE A 43 10.21 -8.24 -8.26
N ASP A 44 10.58 -7.25 -9.07
CA ASP A 44 9.80 -6.84 -10.23
C ASP A 44 10.31 -7.54 -11.51
N GLU A 45 9.39 -7.81 -12.40
CA GLU A 45 9.71 -8.37 -13.71
C GLU A 45 10.48 -7.34 -14.55
N LEU A 46 11.68 -7.70 -15.02
CA LEU A 46 12.54 -6.81 -15.80
C LEU A 46 11.92 -6.36 -17.13
N GLU A 47 11.01 -7.15 -17.65
CA GLU A 47 10.31 -6.88 -18.90
C GLU A 47 9.15 -5.89 -18.75
N PHE A 48 8.64 -5.69 -17.53
CA PHE A 48 7.58 -4.72 -17.29
C PHE A 48 8.14 -3.30 -17.34
N LYS A 49 7.58 -2.50 -18.23
CA LYS A 49 7.95 -1.09 -18.40
C LYS A 49 6.72 -0.20 -18.37
N VAL A 50 6.82 0.92 -17.68
CA VAL A 50 5.89 2.03 -17.82
C VAL A 50 6.19 2.75 -19.15
N CYS A 51 5.16 3.28 -19.78
CA CYS A 51 5.30 3.88 -21.11
C CYS A 51 5.69 5.35 -21.06
N ASN A 52 5.26 6.07 -20.02
CA ASN A 52 5.32 7.52 -19.98
C ASN A 52 6.31 8.06 -18.91
N GLY A 53 6.96 7.17 -18.16
CA GLY A 53 7.85 7.49 -17.06
C GLY A 53 7.15 7.45 -15.69
N ASP A 54 7.93 7.17 -14.66
CA ASP A 54 7.44 6.93 -13.30
C ASP A 54 6.72 8.15 -12.70
N ASP A 55 7.14 9.36 -13.07
CA ASP A 55 6.56 10.64 -12.64
C ASP A 55 5.18 10.95 -13.23
N LYS A 56 4.74 10.16 -14.22
CA LYS A 56 3.48 10.37 -14.95
C LYS A 56 2.42 9.30 -14.70
N ILE A 57 2.67 8.38 -13.79
CA ILE A 57 1.70 7.33 -13.44
C ILE A 57 0.56 7.95 -12.64
N LEU A 58 -0.66 7.81 -13.12
CA LEU A 58 -1.84 8.42 -12.50
C LEU A 58 -2.52 7.46 -11.52
N GLN A 59 -3.13 8.02 -10.46
CA GLN A 59 -3.99 7.23 -9.59
C GLN A 59 -5.32 6.93 -10.32
N TYR A 60 -5.76 5.68 -10.34
CA TYR A 60 -6.97 5.29 -11.09
C TYR A 60 -8.23 6.07 -10.66
N PHE A 61 -8.37 6.40 -9.38
CA PHE A 61 -9.52 7.16 -8.87
C PHE A 61 -9.59 8.60 -9.42
N ASN A 62 -8.49 9.13 -9.94
CA ASN A 62 -8.46 10.43 -10.61
C ASN A 62 -8.95 10.38 -12.08
N LEU A 63 -9.25 9.19 -12.58
CA LEU A 63 -9.65 8.97 -13.97
C LEU A 63 -11.17 9.09 -14.19
N GLY A 64 -11.94 9.33 -13.11
CA GLY A 64 -13.40 9.52 -13.18
C GLY A 64 -14.20 8.28 -13.58
N LYS A 65 -13.54 7.12 -13.65
CA LYS A 65 -14.15 5.82 -13.90
C LYS A 65 -13.68 4.85 -12.83
N GLY A 66 -14.57 3.97 -12.37
CA GLY A 66 -14.20 2.89 -11.46
C GLY A 66 -13.17 1.95 -12.10
N PRO A 67 -12.61 1.00 -11.32
CA PRO A 67 -11.68 0.01 -11.85
C PRO A 67 -12.36 -0.75 -12.97
N THR A 68 -11.90 -0.51 -14.17
CA THR A 68 -12.40 -1.14 -15.37
C THR A 68 -11.41 -2.21 -15.79
N TYR A 69 -11.89 -3.40 -15.71
CA TYR A 69 -11.29 -4.58 -16.30
C TYR A 69 -12.23 -5.03 -17.41
N SER A 70 -11.70 -5.41 -18.56
CA SER A 70 -12.52 -5.91 -19.67
C SER A 70 -13.37 -7.11 -19.23
N GLY A 71 -14.65 -6.87 -18.95
CA GLY A 71 -15.57 -7.86 -18.40
C GLY A 71 -16.11 -7.56 -16.99
N GLU A 72 -15.93 -6.33 -16.51
CA GLU A 72 -16.47 -5.80 -15.25
C GLU A 72 -15.91 -6.46 -13.97
N LYS A 73 -16.24 -5.88 -12.83
CA LYS A 73 -15.94 -6.39 -11.48
C LYS A 73 -16.30 -7.88 -11.30
N SER A 74 -17.39 -8.32 -11.95
CA SER A 74 -17.85 -9.71 -11.89
C SER A 74 -16.80 -10.71 -12.39
N ARG A 75 -16.06 -10.38 -13.42
CA ARG A 75 -15.01 -11.27 -13.96
C ARG A 75 -13.83 -11.40 -13.00
N VAL A 76 -13.38 -10.29 -12.41
CA VAL A 76 -12.33 -10.33 -11.37
C VAL A 76 -12.80 -11.21 -10.21
N LEU A 77 -14.01 -10.96 -9.68
CA LEU A 77 -14.59 -11.76 -8.59
C LEU A 77 -14.65 -13.26 -8.92
N ASN A 78 -15.07 -13.61 -10.14
CA ASN A 78 -15.15 -15.01 -10.58
C ASN A 78 -13.77 -15.66 -10.67
N THR A 79 -12.75 -14.93 -11.15
CA THR A 79 -11.38 -15.42 -11.19
C THR A 79 -10.89 -15.82 -9.80
N PHE A 80 -11.12 -14.98 -8.79
CA PHE A 80 -10.75 -15.31 -7.41
C PHE A 80 -11.60 -16.44 -6.83
N LYS A 81 -12.91 -16.44 -7.03
CA LYS A 81 -13.80 -17.50 -6.55
C LYS A 81 -13.40 -18.88 -7.08
N THR A 82 -12.93 -18.94 -8.32
CA THR A 82 -12.55 -20.20 -8.95
C THR A 82 -11.17 -20.68 -8.52
N ASN A 83 -10.23 -19.75 -8.34
CA ASN A 83 -8.82 -20.10 -8.16
C ASN A 83 -8.33 -20.02 -6.70
N TYR A 84 -8.98 -19.24 -5.85
CA TYR A 84 -8.60 -19.14 -4.43
C TYR A 84 -9.08 -20.36 -3.64
N LYS A 85 -8.15 -21.01 -2.92
CA LYS A 85 -8.43 -22.15 -2.04
C LYS A 85 -8.38 -21.67 -0.59
N PRO A 86 -9.52 -21.60 0.10
CA PRO A 86 -9.58 -21.12 1.49
C PRO A 86 -8.71 -21.95 2.44
N ARG A 87 -8.04 -21.30 3.35
CA ARG A 87 -7.24 -21.91 4.43
C ARG A 87 -7.97 -21.76 5.78
N ARG A 88 -9.07 -22.50 5.91
CA ARG A 88 -9.94 -22.48 7.11
C ARG A 88 -9.24 -22.99 8.38
N ASP A 89 -8.15 -23.73 8.23
CA ASP A 89 -7.26 -24.17 9.31
C ASP A 89 -6.46 -23.00 9.92
N LYS A 90 -6.36 -21.88 9.22
CA LYS A 90 -5.59 -20.69 9.58
C LYS A 90 -6.52 -19.53 9.99
N LYS A 91 -7.33 -19.56 10.89
CA LYS A 91 -8.26 -18.52 11.39
C LYS A 91 -7.76 -17.06 11.24
N GLU A 92 -7.36 -16.72 10.01
CA GLU A 92 -6.80 -15.40 9.68
C GLU A 92 -7.90 -14.40 9.44
N ASN A 93 -7.74 -13.18 9.98
CA ASN A 93 -8.71 -12.10 9.85
C ASN A 93 -8.00 -10.78 9.55
N GLY A 94 -8.50 -10.02 8.58
CA GLY A 94 -7.98 -8.70 8.23
C GLY A 94 -8.02 -8.44 6.73
N LEU A 95 -7.15 -7.55 6.26
CA LEU A 95 -7.11 -7.03 4.91
C LEU A 95 -5.75 -7.31 4.25
N ILE A 96 -5.78 -7.82 3.03
CA ILE A 96 -4.60 -7.92 2.18
C ILE A 96 -4.84 -7.01 0.99
N ARG A 97 -3.98 -6.02 0.79
CA ARG A 97 -4.04 -5.10 -0.33
C ARG A 97 -2.89 -5.39 -1.29
N ILE A 98 -3.21 -5.63 -2.53
CA ILE A 98 -2.23 -5.78 -3.61
C ILE A 98 -2.32 -4.55 -4.50
N ARG A 99 -1.24 -3.76 -4.53
CA ARG A 99 -1.08 -2.60 -5.39
C ARG A 99 -0.17 -2.94 -6.54
N PHE A 100 -0.42 -2.37 -7.70
CA PHE A 100 0.37 -2.59 -8.90
C PHE A 100 0.18 -1.45 -9.90
N ILE A 101 0.97 -1.44 -10.94
CA ILE A 101 0.85 -0.50 -12.04
C ILE A 101 0.26 -1.24 -13.24
N VAL A 102 -0.69 -0.61 -13.90
CA VAL A 102 -1.14 -1.01 -15.24
C VAL A 102 -0.55 -0.02 -16.23
N ASN A 103 0.19 -0.51 -17.21
CA ASN A 103 0.83 0.35 -18.19
C ASN A 103 -0.10 0.71 -19.36
N CYS A 104 0.35 1.57 -20.24
CA CYS A 104 -0.37 2.04 -21.42
C CYS A 104 -0.81 0.94 -22.39
N GLU A 105 -0.28 -0.29 -22.24
CA GLU A 105 -0.64 -1.47 -23.03
C GLU A 105 -1.65 -2.38 -22.30
N GLY A 106 -2.08 -2.02 -21.09
CA GLY A 106 -2.95 -2.85 -20.27
C GLY A 106 -2.25 -4.04 -19.58
N LYS A 107 -0.92 -4.01 -19.49
CA LYS A 107 -0.12 -4.98 -18.76
C LYS A 107 0.06 -4.53 -17.31
N ALA A 108 0.00 -5.47 -16.38
CA ALA A 108 0.20 -5.20 -14.95
C ALA A 108 1.62 -5.58 -14.49
N GLY A 109 2.18 -4.79 -13.59
CA GLY A 109 3.51 -5.05 -13.02
C GLY A 109 3.79 -4.28 -11.74
N ARG A 110 4.98 -4.45 -11.16
CA ARG A 110 5.43 -3.83 -9.91
C ARG A 110 4.45 -4.04 -8.77
N PHE A 111 4.12 -5.29 -8.49
CA PHE A 111 3.17 -5.65 -7.44
C PHE A 111 3.74 -5.42 -6.05
N ARG A 112 2.94 -4.83 -5.15
CA ARG A 112 3.26 -4.61 -3.73
C ARG A 112 2.12 -5.11 -2.87
N VAL A 113 2.46 -5.88 -1.85
CA VAL A 113 1.49 -6.46 -0.91
C VAL A 113 1.59 -5.71 0.41
N LEU A 114 0.46 -5.27 0.90
CA LEU A 114 0.28 -4.67 2.22
C LEU A 114 -0.72 -5.52 2.99
N GLN A 115 -0.45 -5.75 4.26
CA GLN A 115 -1.24 -6.64 5.09
C GLN A 115 -1.57 -5.94 6.40
N SER A 116 -2.82 -5.98 6.81
CA SER A 116 -3.28 -5.38 8.06
C SER A 116 -4.41 -6.16 8.71
N ASP A 117 -4.62 -5.94 9.99
CA ASP A 117 -5.88 -6.29 10.62
C ASP A 117 -7.03 -5.35 10.16
N PHE A 118 -8.21 -5.49 10.76
CA PHE A 118 -9.36 -4.63 10.43
C PHE A 118 -9.27 -3.21 11.04
N ASP A 119 -8.34 -3.00 11.98
CA ASP A 119 -8.02 -1.70 12.57
C ASP A 119 -6.86 -1.00 11.83
N TYR A 120 -6.48 -1.55 10.66
CA TYR A 120 -5.39 -1.06 9.81
C TYR A 120 -4.00 -1.09 10.47
N GLN A 121 -3.82 -1.90 11.51
CA GLN A 121 -2.52 -2.15 12.09
C GLN A 121 -1.80 -3.22 11.25
N GLU A 122 -0.49 -3.06 11.08
CA GLU A 122 0.32 -4.02 10.34
C GLU A 122 0.17 -5.43 10.93
N LYS A 123 -0.06 -6.40 10.06
CA LYS A 123 -0.22 -7.79 10.41
C LYS A 123 0.30 -8.69 9.30
N GLU A 124 1.06 -9.71 9.65
CA GLU A 124 1.45 -10.75 8.70
C GLU A 124 0.38 -11.84 8.61
N PHE A 125 -0.01 -12.17 7.39
CA PHE A 125 -0.87 -13.31 7.09
C PHE A 125 -0.06 -14.56 6.75
N ASN A 126 -0.70 -15.70 6.81
CA ASN A 126 -0.14 -16.94 6.32
C ASN A 126 0.33 -16.79 4.87
N LYS A 127 1.59 -17.20 4.61
CA LYS A 127 2.25 -17.01 3.31
C LYS A 127 1.50 -17.65 2.15
N GLU A 128 0.79 -18.77 2.38
CA GLU A 128 0.02 -19.43 1.31
C GLU A 128 -1.20 -18.59 0.90
N ILE A 129 -1.88 -17.94 1.84
CA ILE A 129 -2.99 -17.02 1.55
C ILE A 129 -2.49 -15.87 0.68
N VAL A 130 -1.41 -15.23 1.13
CA VAL A 130 -0.80 -14.09 0.41
C VAL A 130 -0.34 -14.50 -0.98
N SER A 131 0.39 -15.61 -1.10
CA SER A 131 0.92 -16.08 -2.38
C SER A 131 -0.19 -16.46 -3.36
N GLN A 132 -1.27 -17.08 -2.89
CA GLN A 132 -2.42 -17.39 -3.75
C GLN A 132 -3.02 -16.11 -4.34
N LEU A 133 -3.33 -15.13 -3.48
CA LEU A 133 -3.93 -13.86 -3.92
C LEU A 133 -3.01 -13.11 -4.87
N LEU A 134 -1.72 -13.06 -4.58
CA LEU A 134 -0.74 -12.40 -5.44
C LEU A 134 -0.63 -13.10 -6.80
N ASN A 135 -0.52 -14.41 -6.83
CA ASN A 135 -0.40 -15.17 -8.08
C ASN A 135 -1.67 -15.06 -8.93
N ILE A 136 -2.86 -15.12 -8.31
CA ILE A 136 -4.11 -14.90 -9.03
C ILE A 136 -4.17 -13.48 -9.60
N THR A 137 -3.75 -12.47 -8.83
CA THR A 137 -3.72 -11.08 -9.29
C THR A 137 -2.76 -10.90 -10.47
N LYS A 138 -1.57 -11.48 -10.39
CA LYS A 138 -0.57 -11.44 -11.49
C LYS A 138 -1.07 -12.13 -12.76
N GLY A 139 -1.89 -13.17 -12.64
CA GLY A 139 -2.48 -13.88 -13.76
C GLY A 139 -3.68 -13.19 -14.41
N ILE A 140 -4.10 -12.03 -13.91
CA ILE A 140 -5.15 -11.23 -14.55
C ILE A 140 -4.52 -10.43 -15.69
N GLU A 141 -4.94 -10.74 -16.90
CA GLU A 141 -4.49 -10.09 -18.14
C GLU A 141 -5.57 -9.17 -18.71
N ASN A 142 -5.16 -8.31 -19.64
CA ASN A 142 -6.05 -7.40 -20.38
C ASN A 142 -6.78 -6.39 -19.48
N TRP A 143 -6.00 -5.69 -18.65
CA TRP A 143 -6.47 -4.50 -17.96
C TRP A 143 -6.85 -3.41 -18.95
N ASP A 144 -7.84 -2.59 -18.62
CA ASP A 144 -8.27 -1.54 -19.52
C ASP A 144 -7.17 -0.50 -19.76
N VAL A 145 -7.02 -0.11 -20.99
CA VAL A 145 -6.13 0.98 -21.39
C VAL A 145 -6.88 2.30 -21.26
N PHE A 146 -6.46 3.12 -20.33
CA PHE A 146 -6.98 4.47 -20.20
C PHE A 146 -6.25 5.45 -21.09
N LYS A 147 -6.97 6.48 -21.52
CA LYS A 147 -6.40 7.57 -22.32
C LYS A 147 -6.70 8.91 -21.69
N ARG A 148 -5.72 9.80 -21.74
CA ARG A 148 -5.87 11.21 -21.41
C ARG A 148 -5.43 12.03 -22.62
N ASN A 149 -6.34 12.85 -23.16
CA ASN A 149 -6.08 13.60 -24.39
C ASN A 149 -5.60 12.68 -25.53
N GLU A 150 -6.31 11.57 -25.76
CA GLU A 150 -6.01 10.51 -26.75
C GLU A 150 -4.71 9.73 -26.53
N MET A 151 -3.87 10.12 -25.57
CA MET A 151 -2.64 9.38 -25.24
C MET A 151 -2.91 8.30 -24.20
N PRO A 152 -2.51 7.04 -24.46
CA PRO A 152 -2.57 5.98 -23.45
C PRO A 152 -1.69 6.32 -22.26
N ILE A 153 -2.18 6.03 -21.04
CA ILE A 153 -1.53 6.38 -19.78
C ILE A 153 -1.24 5.15 -18.95
N ASP A 154 -0.24 5.30 -18.07
CA ASP A 154 0.05 4.36 -17.01
C ASP A 154 -0.73 4.76 -15.75
N TYR A 155 -1.22 3.79 -14.97
CA TYR A 155 -1.96 4.10 -13.75
C TYR A 155 -1.73 3.08 -12.64
N TYR A 156 -1.81 3.57 -11.39
CA TYR A 156 -1.80 2.71 -10.22
C TYR A 156 -3.16 2.06 -10.03
N MET A 157 -3.14 0.76 -9.78
CA MET A 157 -4.32 -0.05 -9.48
C MET A 157 -4.12 -0.79 -8.17
N TYR A 158 -5.20 -1.17 -7.52
CA TYR A 158 -5.15 -2.03 -6.34
C TYR A 158 -6.41 -2.88 -6.20
N LEU A 159 -6.26 -3.99 -5.51
CA LEU A 159 -7.34 -4.84 -5.03
C LEU A 159 -7.17 -5.04 -3.53
N ILE A 160 -8.26 -4.94 -2.78
CA ILE A 160 -8.27 -5.20 -1.35
C ILE A 160 -9.08 -6.47 -1.10
N PHE A 161 -8.44 -7.43 -0.46
CA PHE A 161 -9.03 -8.73 -0.12
C PHE A 161 -9.34 -8.77 1.36
N LYS A 162 -10.62 -8.90 1.70
CA LYS A 162 -11.08 -9.11 3.06
C LYS A 162 -11.04 -10.61 3.37
N ILE A 163 -10.23 -10.96 4.33
CA ILE A 163 -10.07 -12.34 4.80
C ILE A 163 -10.77 -12.46 6.15
N THR A 164 -11.63 -13.47 6.28
CA THR A 164 -12.30 -13.81 7.54
C THR A 164 -12.22 -15.32 7.74
N ASP A 165 -11.64 -15.74 8.86
CA ASP A 165 -11.39 -17.15 9.19
C ASP A 165 -10.68 -17.91 8.04
N GLY A 166 -9.67 -17.26 7.43
CA GLY A 166 -8.89 -17.79 6.31
C GLY A 166 -9.66 -17.90 4.98
N GLN A 167 -10.86 -17.34 4.90
CA GLN A 167 -11.70 -17.31 3.70
C GLN A 167 -11.67 -15.91 3.07
N LEU A 168 -11.62 -15.86 1.75
CA LEU A 168 -11.84 -14.63 1.01
C LEU A 168 -13.34 -14.29 1.01
N THR A 169 -13.74 -13.28 1.78
CA THR A 169 -15.15 -12.90 1.95
C THR A 169 -15.56 -11.75 1.05
N GLU A 170 -14.62 -10.85 0.72
CA GLU A 170 -14.93 -9.68 -0.09
C GLU A 170 -13.68 -9.24 -0.88
N ILE A 171 -13.91 -8.66 -2.06
CA ILE A 171 -12.88 -7.97 -2.85
C ILE A 171 -13.38 -6.55 -3.10
N LEU A 172 -12.61 -5.60 -2.60
CA LEU A 172 -12.86 -4.17 -2.76
C LEU A 172 -11.95 -3.62 -3.85
N PRO A 173 -12.46 -2.69 -4.67
CA PRO A 173 -11.67 -1.95 -5.64
C PRO A 173 -10.82 -0.88 -4.97
#